data_a6a5503e84e95969ee3a397ae6e377b6
#
_entry.id   a6a5503e84e95969ee3a397ae6e377b6
#
_cell.length_a   1.000
_cell.length_b   1.000
_cell.length_c   1.000
_cell.angle_alpha   90.00
_cell.angle_beta   90.00
_cell.angle_gamma   90.00
#
_symmetry.space_group_name_H-M   'P 1'
#
loop_
_entity.id
_entity.type
_entity.pdbx_description
1 polymer ?
#
loop_
_entity_poly.entity_id
_entity_poly.type
_entity_poly.pdbx_seq_one_letter_code
_entity_poly.pdbx_strand_id
1 'polypeptide(L)'
;MEVANATAKDNTVTVIGMEKVPLERVLGEKVGAGLQKGLEGNGVKFYMSAGVDKAEPSASDPSKVGSVHLKDGTKLEADLVILGVGVAPATEFLQDNKVLRLEKDGSIQTDEHYSVTGLKDVYAVGDIATFPYHGPGGEGKYTRIEHWDVAQNAGRTVASHIISASVKQEVSIPVFWSALTAQLRYCGNTAGGWDDVVIQGNVEENSFAAYYCKGDTVVAMASMGQDPAMVQSAELMRLGKMPSKAEFEKGLDVRTVGPLEA
;
A
#
# COMPACT_ATOMS: atom_id res chain seq x y z
N MET A 1 1.80 -10.81 4.34
CA MET A 1 0.96 -11.74 3.56
C MET A 1 1.79 -12.59 2.58
N GLU A 2 2.68 -12.02 1.77
CA GLU A 2 3.52 -12.77 0.82
C GLU A 2 4.39 -13.84 1.50
N VAL A 3 5.11 -13.46 2.57
CA VAL A 3 5.91 -14.43 3.34
C VAL A 3 5.03 -15.54 3.90
N ALA A 4 3.86 -15.20 4.46
CA ALA A 4 2.93 -16.19 4.99
C ALA A 4 2.51 -17.20 3.90
N ASN A 5 2.12 -16.71 2.73
CA ASN A 5 1.74 -17.56 1.61
C ASN A 5 2.91 -18.43 1.11
N ALA A 6 4.09 -17.82 0.95
CA ALA A 6 5.26 -18.52 0.41
C ALA A 6 5.79 -19.64 1.33
N THR A 7 5.62 -19.48 2.65
CA THR A 7 6.16 -20.44 3.64
C THR A 7 5.12 -21.44 4.15
N ALA A 8 3.84 -21.22 3.93
CA ALA A 8 2.76 -22.07 4.45
C ALA A 8 2.81 -23.52 3.93
N LYS A 9 3.41 -23.76 2.76
CA LYS A 9 3.54 -25.08 2.16
C LYS A 9 4.35 -26.04 3.04
N ASP A 10 5.41 -25.52 3.67
CA ASP A 10 6.38 -26.33 4.39
C ASP A 10 6.38 -26.06 5.90
N ASN A 11 5.54 -25.12 6.38
CA ASN A 11 5.50 -24.69 7.75
C ASN A 11 4.07 -24.46 8.25
N THR A 12 3.87 -24.52 9.56
CA THR A 12 2.65 -24.02 10.19
C THR A 12 2.77 -22.51 10.33
N VAL A 13 2.02 -21.77 9.53
CA VAL A 13 2.07 -20.31 9.50
C VAL A 13 0.82 -19.74 10.14
N THR A 14 1.03 -18.79 11.08
CA THR A 14 -0.06 -18.06 11.74
C THR A 14 0.17 -16.56 11.55
N VAL A 15 -0.85 -15.86 11.07
CA VAL A 15 -0.88 -14.41 10.95
C VAL A 15 -1.73 -13.83 12.09
N ILE A 16 -1.19 -12.83 12.78
CA ILE A 16 -1.89 -12.09 13.84
C ILE A 16 -2.03 -10.64 13.37
N GLY A 17 -3.25 -10.10 13.37
CA GLY A 17 -3.55 -8.75 12.94
C GLY A 17 -4.56 -8.05 13.84
N MET A 18 -4.39 -6.74 14.02
CA MET A 18 -5.32 -5.91 14.79
C MET A 18 -6.59 -5.55 14.00
N GLU A 19 -6.52 -5.55 12.69
CA GLU A 19 -7.64 -5.34 11.78
C GLU A 19 -8.59 -6.56 11.78
N LYS A 20 -9.82 -6.40 11.27
CA LYS A 20 -10.78 -7.50 11.13
C LYS A 20 -10.37 -8.51 10.06
N VAL A 21 -9.74 -8.01 8.99
CA VAL A 21 -9.26 -8.81 7.85
C VAL A 21 -7.89 -8.29 7.40
N PRO A 22 -7.06 -9.11 6.74
CA PRO A 22 -5.77 -8.64 6.21
C PRO A 22 -5.97 -7.54 5.16
N LEU A 23 -5.06 -6.55 5.17
CA LEU A 23 -5.03 -5.42 4.24
C LEU A 23 -6.29 -4.52 4.28
N GLU A 24 -7.07 -4.58 5.35
CA GLU A 24 -8.34 -3.84 5.51
C GLU A 24 -8.17 -2.34 5.24
N ARG A 25 -7.09 -1.73 5.73
CA ARG A 25 -6.85 -0.28 5.58
C ARG A 25 -6.72 0.17 4.14
N VAL A 26 -6.21 -0.68 3.26
CA VAL A 26 -5.95 -0.34 1.86
C VAL A 26 -7.05 -0.89 0.95
N LEU A 27 -7.49 -2.13 1.20
CA LEU A 27 -8.38 -2.86 0.29
C LEU A 27 -9.82 -2.99 0.83
N GLY A 28 -10.04 -2.61 2.09
CA GLY A 28 -11.34 -2.75 2.73
C GLY A 28 -11.70 -4.18 3.13
N GLU A 29 -12.81 -4.29 3.86
CA GLU A 29 -13.23 -5.55 4.49
C GLU A 29 -13.60 -6.62 3.46
N LYS A 30 -14.33 -6.25 2.38
CA LYS A 30 -14.81 -7.23 1.38
C LYS A 30 -13.64 -7.89 0.63
N VAL A 31 -12.69 -7.10 0.15
CA VAL A 31 -11.53 -7.63 -0.59
C VAL A 31 -10.59 -8.36 0.38
N GLY A 32 -10.33 -7.79 1.56
CA GLY A 32 -9.50 -8.42 2.58
C GLY A 32 -10.02 -9.79 3.02
N ALA A 33 -11.34 -9.95 3.21
CA ALA A 33 -11.95 -11.22 3.58
C ALA A 33 -11.77 -12.30 2.49
N GLY A 34 -11.93 -11.94 1.22
CA GLY A 34 -11.69 -12.88 0.13
C GLY A 34 -10.23 -13.32 0.02
N LEU A 35 -9.29 -12.37 0.19
CA LEU A 35 -7.86 -12.68 0.23
C LEU A 35 -7.48 -13.56 1.43
N GLN A 36 -8.08 -13.32 2.61
CA GLN A 36 -7.91 -14.18 3.78
C GLN A 36 -8.32 -15.61 3.48
N LYS A 37 -9.52 -15.81 2.92
CA LYS A 37 -10.05 -17.12 2.55
C LYS A 37 -9.13 -17.87 1.57
N GLY A 38 -8.58 -17.17 0.58
CA GLY A 38 -7.60 -17.75 -0.34
C GLY A 38 -6.32 -18.21 0.37
N LEU A 39 -5.80 -17.41 1.31
CA LEU A 39 -4.61 -17.75 2.10
C LEU A 39 -4.90 -18.90 3.11
N GLU A 40 -6.08 -18.94 3.71
CA GLU A 40 -6.53 -20.06 4.56
C GLU A 40 -6.60 -21.36 3.76
N GLY A 41 -7.06 -21.29 2.50
CA GLY A 41 -7.02 -22.44 1.57
C GLY A 41 -5.61 -22.97 1.30
N ASN A 42 -4.59 -22.12 1.43
CA ASN A 42 -3.17 -22.49 1.34
C ASN A 42 -2.55 -22.88 2.69
N GLY A 43 -3.34 -23.01 3.75
CA GLY A 43 -2.89 -23.49 5.06
C GLY A 43 -2.45 -22.41 6.05
N VAL A 44 -2.59 -21.12 5.71
CA VAL A 44 -2.30 -20.00 6.64
C VAL A 44 -3.42 -19.90 7.67
N LYS A 45 -3.09 -19.82 8.94
CA LYS A 45 -4.05 -19.55 10.04
C LYS A 45 -4.07 -18.06 10.38
N PHE A 46 -5.24 -17.53 10.73
CA PHE A 46 -5.43 -16.14 11.07
C PHE A 46 -6.00 -15.95 12.48
N TYR A 47 -5.42 -15.00 13.21
CA TYR A 47 -5.97 -14.41 14.43
C TYR A 47 -6.12 -12.91 14.16
N MET A 48 -7.29 -12.56 13.60
CA MET A 48 -7.63 -11.16 13.29
C MET A 48 -8.35 -10.51 14.49
N SER A 49 -8.39 -9.19 14.53
CA SER A 49 -8.83 -8.41 15.70
C SER A 49 -8.11 -8.80 16.98
N ALA A 50 -6.88 -9.27 16.86
CA ALA A 50 -6.06 -9.78 17.95
C ALA A 50 -4.77 -8.97 18.12
N GLY A 51 -4.37 -8.76 19.37
CA GLY A 51 -3.13 -8.09 19.71
C GLY A 51 -2.15 -9.03 20.39
N VAL A 52 -0.87 -8.92 20.06
CA VAL A 52 0.20 -9.60 20.77
C VAL A 52 0.42 -8.89 22.12
N ASP A 53 0.53 -9.66 23.19
CA ASP A 53 0.91 -9.21 24.53
C ASP A 53 2.42 -9.33 24.71
N LYS A 54 2.97 -10.53 24.54
CA LYS A 54 4.40 -10.82 24.71
C LYS A 54 4.84 -12.02 23.87
N ALA A 55 6.15 -12.16 23.68
CA ALA A 55 6.79 -13.40 23.28
C ALA A 55 7.62 -13.96 24.47
N GLU A 56 7.68 -15.28 24.60
CA GLU A 56 8.49 -15.95 25.60
C GLU A 56 9.60 -16.78 24.94
N PRO A 57 10.79 -16.83 25.55
CA PRO A 57 11.87 -17.65 25.05
C PRO A 57 11.54 -19.15 25.14
N SER A 58 12.19 -19.94 24.30
CA SER A 58 12.12 -21.40 24.37
C SER A 58 12.76 -21.93 25.67
N ALA A 59 12.11 -22.91 26.27
CA ALA A 59 12.63 -23.56 27.48
C ALA A 59 13.95 -24.32 27.22
N SER A 60 14.18 -24.79 25.98
CA SER A 60 15.39 -25.53 25.59
C SER A 60 16.54 -24.63 25.14
N ASP A 61 16.22 -23.41 24.65
CA ASP A 61 17.20 -22.45 24.17
C ASP A 61 16.67 -21.02 24.37
N PRO A 62 17.06 -20.34 25.46
CA PRO A 62 16.58 -19.00 25.78
C PRO A 62 16.96 -17.91 24.76
N SER A 63 17.85 -18.19 23.81
CA SER A 63 18.17 -17.27 22.71
C SER A 63 17.16 -17.31 21.56
N LYS A 64 16.21 -18.25 21.59
CA LYS A 64 15.15 -18.44 20.59
C LYS A 64 13.78 -18.15 21.18
N VAL A 65 12.83 -17.77 20.33
CA VAL A 65 11.41 -17.70 20.70
C VAL A 65 10.87 -19.12 20.93
N GLY A 66 9.97 -19.28 21.88
CA GLY A 66 9.26 -20.54 22.14
C GLY A 66 7.75 -20.37 22.00
N SER A 67 7.22 -19.18 22.33
CA SER A 67 5.79 -18.91 22.18
C SER A 67 5.46 -17.43 22.07
N VAL A 68 4.28 -17.15 21.49
CA VAL A 68 3.66 -15.83 21.44
C VAL A 68 2.35 -15.88 22.23
N HIS A 69 2.12 -14.90 23.09
CA HIS A 69 0.89 -14.75 23.86
C HIS A 69 0.06 -13.60 23.29
N LEU A 70 -1.22 -13.85 23.07
CA LEU A 70 -2.18 -12.84 22.68
C LEU A 70 -2.81 -12.20 23.92
N LYS A 71 -3.35 -10.99 23.75
CA LYS A 71 -4.00 -10.23 24.83
C LYS A 71 -5.26 -10.90 25.40
N ASP A 72 -5.87 -11.82 24.65
CA ASP A 72 -7.01 -12.62 25.09
C ASP A 72 -6.64 -13.87 25.91
N GLY A 73 -5.33 -14.08 26.13
CA GLY A 73 -4.79 -15.24 26.86
C GLY A 73 -4.43 -16.43 25.97
N THR A 74 -4.68 -16.38 24.66
CA THR A 74 -4.27 -17.44 23.73
C THR A 74 -2.75 -17.54 23.69
N LYS A 75 -2.21 -18.75 23.84
CA LYS A 75 -0.80 -19.07 23.67
C LYS A 75 -0.57 -19.81 22.37
N LEU A 76 0.36 -19.33 21.55
CA LEU A 76 0.77 -19.93 20.28
C LEU A 76 2.25 -20.33 20.38
N GLU A 77 2.55 -21.60 20.17
CA GLU A 77 3.93 -22.07 20.06
C GLU A 77 4.55 -21.52 18.76
N ALA A 78 5.81 -21.09 18.82
CA ALA A 78 6.50 -20.45 17.70
C ALA A 78 7.99 -20.70 17.74
N ASP A 79 8.55 -21.13 16.60
CA ASP A 79 9.98 -21.27 16.38
C ASP A 79 10.58 -20.00 15.74
N LEU A 80 9.75 -19.21 15.07
CA LEU A 80 10.12 -17.96 14.40
C LEU A 80 8.97 -16.96 14.50
N VAL A 81 9.30 -15.69 14.77
CA VAL A 81 8.36 -14.57 14.72
C VAL A 81 8.86 -13.54 13.71
N ILE A 82 8.01 -13.15 12.78
CA ILE A 82 8.27 -12.12 11.79
C ILE A 82 7.38 -10.92 12.09
N LEU A 83 7.99 -9.76 12.34
CA LEU A 83 7.29 -8.52 12.64
C LEU A 83 7.09 -7.71 11.35
N GLY A 84 5.84 -7.59 10.91
CA GLY A 84 5.43 -6.74 9.80
C GLY A 84 4.48 -5.64 10.30
N VAL A 85 4.95 -4.83 11.25
CA VAL A 85 4.11 -3.89 12.02
C VAL A 85 4.21 -2.44 11.55
N GLY A 86 4.70 -2.21 10.34
CA GLY A 86 4.92 -0.90 9.74
C GLY A 86 6.36 -0.42 9.88
N VAL A 87 6.62 0.72 9.24
CA VAL A 87 7.93 1.37 9.21
C VAL A 87 7.80 2.82 9.62
N ALA A 88 8.91 3.42 10.07
CA ALA A 88 9.04 4.84 10.32
C ALA A 88 10.12 5.44 9.40
N PRO A 89 10.06 6.74 9.07
CA PRO A 89 11.13 7.42 8.35
C PRO A 89 12.47 7.27 9.06
N ALA A 90 13.50 6.79 8.35
CA ALA A 90 14.85 6.63 8.92
C ALA A 90 15.60 7.96 8.93
N THR A 91 15.15 8.89 9.77
CA THR A 91 15.63 10.29 9.85
C THR A 91 16.38 10.59 11.16
N GLU A 92 16.80 9.57 11.90
CA GLU A 92 17.53 9.72 13.16
C GLU A 92 18.82 10.54 12.99
N PHE A 93 19.46 10.44 11.83
CA PHE A 93 20.66 11.22 11.49
C PHE A 93 20.44 12.75 11.42
N LEU A 94 19.16 13.18 11.41
CA LEU A 94 18.75 14.58 11.36
C LEU A 94 18.27 15.11 12.73
N GLN A 95 18.23 14.31 13.79
CA GLN A 95 17.64 14.70 15.08
C GLN A 95 18.28 15.94 15.70
N ASP A 96 19.59 16.13 15.50
CA ASP A 96 20.32 17.30 16.01
C ASP A 96 20.38 18.47 15.02
N ASN A 97 19.73 18.34 13.86
CA ASN A 97 19.72 19.37 12.84
C ASN A 97 18.79 20.51 13.25
N LYS A 98 19.33 21.75 13.30
CA LYS A 98 18.58 22.95 13.69
C LYS A 98 17.92 23.67 12.49
N VAL A 99 18.23 23.27 11.27
CA VAL A 99 17.79 23.96 10.05
C VAL A 99 16.58 23.26 9.43
N LEU A 100 16.58 21.92 9.41
CA LEU A 100 15.52 21.12 8.83
C LEU A 100 14.51 20.71 9.91
N ARG A 101 13.22 21.00 9.66
CA ARG A 101 12.13 20.60 10.55
C ARG A 101 11.56 19.26 10.09
N LEU A 102 11.57 18.29 10.97
CA LEU A 102 10.86 17.02 10.76
C LEU A 102 9.37 17.16 11.10
N GLU A 103 8.54 16.47 10.35
CA GLU A 103 7.12 16.29 10.67
C GLU A 103 6.94 15.42 11.94
N LYS A 104 5.70 15.32 12.44
CA LYS A 104 5.41 14.56 13.68
C LYS A 104 5.74 13.08 13.58
N ASP A 105 5.67 12.51 12.38
CA ASP A 105 6.00 11.11 12.08
C ASP A 105 7.49 10.89 11.78
N GLY A 106 8.29 11.97 11.84
CA GLY A 106 9.71 11.96 11.51
C GLY A 106 10.02 12.20 10.03
N SER A 107 9.02 12.40 9.17
CA SER A 107 9.24 12.64 7.74
C SER A 107 9.67 14.08 7.44
N ILE A 108 10.09 14.31 6.20
CA ILE A 108 10.55 15.59 5.68
C ILE A 108 9.51 16.10 4.67
N GLN A 109 8.96 17.29 4.91
CA GLN A 109 8.03 17.93 4.00
C GLN A 109 8.75 18.48 2.78
N THR A 110 8.22 18.15 1.58
CA THR A 110 8.74 18.60 0.29
C THR A 110 7.63 19.20 -0.58
N ASP A 111 8.02 19.91 -1.62
CA ASP A 111 7.11 20.31 -2.70
C ASP A 111 6.91 19.16 -3.72
N GLU A 112 6.21 19.45 -4.83
CA GLU A 112 5.94 18.51 -5.91
C GLU A 112 7.20 18.04 -6.65
N HIS A 113 8.32 18.75 -6.55
CA HIS A 113 9.63 18.38 -7.10
C HIS A 113 10.52 17.67 -6.08
N TYR A 114 9.98 17.36 -4.90
CA TYR A 114 10.71 16.80 -3.76
C TYR A 114 11.79 17.72 -3.20
N SER A 115 11.72 19.05 -3.47
CA SER A 115 12.56 20.04 -2.82
C SER A 115 12.09 20.24 -1.38
N VAL A 116 13.03 20.23 -0.43
CA VAL A 116 12.71 20.37 0.99
C VAL A 116 12.18 21.78 1.28
N THR A 117 11.02 21.87 1.90
CA THR A 117 10.36 23.14 2.21
C THR A 117 11.27 24.04 3.04
N GLY A 118 11.52 25.25 2.53
CA GLY A 118 12.33 26.27 3.21
C GLY A 118 13.84 26.14 3.03
N LEU A 119 14.34 25.16 2.28
CA LEU A 119 15.75 24.98 1.96
C LEU A 119 15.99 25.07 0.45
N LYS A 120 17.13 25.66 0.08
CA LYS A 120 17.54 25.76 -1.33
C LYS A 120 18.46 24.59 -1.68
N ASP A 121 18.23 23.98 -2.85
CA ASP A 121 19.06 22.90 -3.42
C ASP A 121 19.18 21.67 -2.50
N VAL A 122 18.16 21.44 -1.65
CA VAL A 122 18.05 20.27 -0.77
C VAL A 122 16.79 19.49 -1.15
N TYR A 123 16.94 18.18 -1.31
CA TYR A 123 15.86 17.29 -1.73
C TYR A 123 15.71 16.12 -0.76
N ALA A 124 14.49 15.62 -0.60
CA ALA A 124 14.19 14.38 0.13
C ALA A 124 13.29 13.49 -0.73
N VAL A 125 13.64 12.21 -0.85
CA VAL A 125 12.93 11.25 -1.68
C VAL A 125 12.76 9.90 -0.96
N GLY A 126 11.80 9.10 -1.42
CA GLY A 126 11.52 7.79 -0.84
C GLY A 126 10.75 7.88 0.48
N ASP A 127 10.93 6.89 1.34
CA ASP A 127 10.12 6.68 2.55
C ASP A 127 10.21 7.82 3.57
N ILE A 128 11.23 8.66 3.49
CA ILE A 128 11.39 9.84 4.37
C ILE A 128 10.63 11.07 3.87
N ALA A 129 10.15 11.09 2.62
CA ALA A 129 9.55 12.28 2.02
C ALA A 129 8.03 12.31 2.17
N THR A 130 7.50 13.43 2.67
CA THR A 130 6.08 13.76 2.61
C THR A 130 5.87 14.82 1.56
N PHE A 131 5.08 14.54 0.53
CA PHE A 131 4.90 15.34 -0.68
C PHE A 131 3.43 15.56 -1.03
N PRO A 132 3.07 16.61 -1.80
CA PRO A 132 1.70 16.84 -2.23
C PRO A 132 1.31 15.84 -3.32
N TYR A 133 0.22 15.11 -3.09
CA TYR A 133 -0.33 14.14 -4.05
C TYR A 133 -1.39 14.78 -4.94
N HIS A 134 -1.19 14.76 -6.25
CA HIS A 134 -2.08 15.35 -7.26
C HIS A 134 -2.86 14.32 -8.08
N GLY A 135 -2.75 13.03 -7.78
CA GLY A 135 -3.61 12.00 -8.36
C GLY A 135 -5.06 12.09 -7.87
N PRO A 136 -5.96 11.25 -8.38
CA PRO A 136 -7.38 11.26 -8.02
C PRO A 136 -7.60 11.23 -6.50
N GLY A 137 -8.44 12.15 -5.99
CA GLY A 137 -8.74 12.30 -4.56
C GLY A 137 -7.63 12.89 -3.70
N GLY A 138 -6.46 13.20 -4.28
CA GLY A 138 -5.33 13.78 -3.56
C GLY A 138 -5.45 15.28 -3.33
N GLU A 139 -5.88 16.05 -4.34
CA GLU A 139 -6.11 17.50 -4.25
C GLU A 139 -4.93 18.30 -3.67
N GLY A 140 -3.69 17.84 -3.89
CA GLY A 140 -2.50 18.43 -3.30
C GLY A 140 -2.29 18.15 -1.81
N LYS A 141 -3.04 17.24 -1.22
CA LYS A 141 -2.84 16.83 0.17
C LYS A 141 -1.50 16.13 0.34
N TYR A 142 -0.81 16.49 1.41
CA TYR A 142 0.46 15.87 1.75
C TYR A 142 0.27 14.40 2.12
N THR A 143 1.08 13.55 1.52
CA THR A 143 1.10 12.10 1.75
C THR A 143 2.52 11.58 1.76
N ARG A 144 2.73 10.44 2.40
CA ARG A 144 3.96 9.66 2.39
C ARG A 144 3.63 8.24 1.96
N ILE A 145 4.34 7.73 0.97
CA ILE A 145 4.09 6.41 0.38
C ILE A 145 5.38 5.61 0.44
N GLU A 146 5.38 4.58 1.24
CA GLU A 146 6.50 3.69 1.50
C GLU A 146 6.52 2.57 0.45
N HIS A 147 6.95 2.92 -0.77
CA HIS A 147 7.02 1.96 -1.87
C HIS A 147 8.19 2.29 -2.81
N TRP A 148 8.92 1.26 -3.24
CA TRP A 148 10.11 1.40 -4.08
C TRP A 148 9.84 2.10 -5.41
N ASP A 149 8.69 1.89 -6.04
CA ASP A 149 8.30 2.56 -7.29
C ASP A 149 8.16 4.07 -7.09
N VAL A 150 7.51 4.49 -6.00
CA VAL A 150 7.37 5.91 -5.64
C VAL A 150 8.74 6.52 -5.36
N ALA A 151 9.61 5.82 -4.64
CA ALA A 151 10.97 6.27 -4.37
C ALA A 151 11.81 6.46 -5.64
N GLN A 152 11.71 5.52 -6.59
CA GLN A 152 12.40 5.62 -7.88
C GLN A 152 11.88 6.77 -8.74
N ASN A 153 10.55 6.94 -8.81
CA ASN A 153 9.94 8.04 -9.55
C ASN A 153 10.28 9.40 -8.94
N ALA A 154 10.29 9.50 -7.61
CA ALA A 154 10.75 10.69 -6.89
C ALA A 154 12.21 11.05 -7.26
N GLY A 155 13.11 10.06 -7.28
CA GLY A 155 14.50 10.26 -7.70
C GLY A 155 14.63 10.74 -9.15
N ARG A 156 13.83 10.23 -10.07
CA ARG A 156 13.79 10.68 -11.48
C ARG A 156 13.26 12.13 -11.58
N THR A 157 12.23 12.47 -10.81
CA THR A 157 11.68 13.83 -10.74
C THR A 157 12.75 14.82 -10.26
N VAL A 158 13.45 14.50 -9.18
CA VAL A 158 14.55 15.33 -8.65
C VAL A 158 15.66 15.51 -9.68
N ALA A 159 16.09 14.42 -10.32
CA ALA A 159 17.13 14.51 -11.36
C ALA A 159 16.73 15.43 -12.51
N SER A 160 15.48 15.33 -12.97
CA SER A 160 14.94 16.22 -14.02
C SER A 160 14.88 17.68 -13.56
N HIS A 161 14.47 17.92 -12.31
CA HIS A 161 14.39 19.27 -11.73
C HIS A 161 15.78 19.91 -11.57
N ILE A 162 16.78 19.15 -11.16
CA ILE A 162 18.19 19.62 -11.06
C ILE A 162 18.72 20.04 -12.43
N ILE A 163 18.39 19.28 -13.50
CA ILE A 163 18.82 19.60 -14.87
C ILE A 163 18.10 20.85 -15.38
N SER A 164 16.80 20.97 -15.12
CA SER A 164 15.99 22.11 -15.56
C SER A 164 14.82 22.33 -14.61
N ALA A 165 14.87 23.39 -13.84
CA ALA A 165 13.79 23.79 -12.91
C ALA A 165 12.45 24.12 -13.61
N SER A 166 12.44 24.25 -14.95
CA SER A 166 11.23 24.52 -15.73
C SER A 166 10.51 23.26 -16.21
N VAL A 167 11.05 22.07 -15.91
CA VAL A 167 10.39 20.80 -16.27
C VAL A 167 9.08 20.68 -15.49
N LYS A 168 7.97 20.64 -16.23
CA LYS A 168 6.66 20.38 -15.63
C LYS A 168 6.62 18.95 -15.12
N GLN A 169 6.29 18.78 -13.86
CA GLN A 169 6.07 17.45 -13.30
C GLN A 169 4.77 16.86 -13.84
N GLU A 170 4.83 15.62 -14.32
CA GLU A 170 3.65 14.84 -14.62
C GLU A 170 3.08 14.20 -13.34
N VAL A 171 1.77 14.03 -13.30
CA VAL A 171 1.11 13.32 -12.21
C VAL A 171 1.59 11.87 -12.21
N SER A 172 2.22 11.46 -11.12
CA SER A 172 2.60 10.06 -10.90
C SER A 172 1.49 9.35 -10.13
N ILE A 173 0.98 8.26 -10.71
CA ILE A 173 0.02 7.40 -10.03
C ILE A 173 0.80 6.26 -9.37
N PRO A 174 0.74 6.12 -8.04
CA PRO A 174 1.40 5.02 -7.34
C PRO A 174 0.86 3.67 -7.83
N VAL A 175 1.75 2.73 -8.08
CA VAL A 175 1.40 1.36 -8.45
C VAL A 175 2.18 0.38 -7.59
N PHE A 176 1.55 -0.73 -7.22
CA PHE A 176 2.26 -1.85 -6.63
C PHE A 176 1.62 -3.19 -7.04
N TRP A 177 2.36 -4.25 -6.83
CA TRP A 177 1.87 -5.61 -6.96
C TRP A 177 2.38 -6.47 -5.80
N SER A 178 1.63 -7.52 -5.49
CA SER A 178 1.93 -8.45 -4.42
C SER A 178 1.67 -9.88 -4.86
N ALA A 179 2.62 -10.77 -4.61
CA ALA A 179 2.51 -12.19 -4.92
C ALA A 179 1.81 -12.93 -3.77
N LEU A 180 0.48 -12.89 -3.77
CA LEU A 180 -0.36 -13.65 -2.83
C LEU A 180 -0.73 -15.02 -3.43
N THR A 181 -1.98 -15.46 -3.26
CA THR A 181 -2.51 -16.67 -3.93
C THR A 181 -2.48 -16.55 -5.45
N ALA A 182 -2.64 -15.33 -5.95
CA ALA A 182 -2.38 -14.88 -7.30
C ALA A 182 -1.73 -13.50 -7.23
N GLN A 183 -1.40 -12.89 -8.37
CA GLN A 183 -0.82 -11.54 -8.38
C GLN A 183 -1.88 -10.48 -8.11
N LEU A 184 -1.84 -9.88 -6.93
CA LEU A 184 -2.59 -8.67 -6.62
C LEU A 184 -1.89 -7.49 -7.29
N ARG A 185 -2.64 -6.68 -8.02
CA ARG A 185 -2.19 -5.43 -8.64
C ARG A 185 -2.99 -4.27 -8.09
N TYR A 186 -2.34 -3.13 -7.90
CA TYR A 186 -2.98 -1.95 -7.35
C TYR A 186 -2.43 -0.69 -7.99
N CYS A 187 -3.29 0.31 -8.20
CA CYS A 187 -2.89 1.68 -8.55
C CYS A 187 -3.77 2.72 -7.84
N GLY A 188 -3.24 3.93 -7.72
CA GLY A 188 -3.90 5.04 -7.03
C GLY A 188 -3.53 5.14 -5.55
N ASN A 189 -4.33 5.84 -4.77
CA ASN A 189 -4.07 6.06 -3.35
C ASN A 189 -5.36 6.20 -2.53
N THR A 190 -5.57 5.31 -1.58
CA THR A 190 -6.69 5.33 -0.64
C THR A 190 -6.41 6.09 0.66
N ALA A 191 -5.20 6.63 0.86
CA ALA A 191 -4.84 7.35 2.09
C ALA A 191 -5.68 8.61 2.33
N GLY A 192 -6.21 9.24 1.25
CA GLY A 192 -7.17 10.35 1.33
C GLY A 192 -8.59 9.96 1.75
N GLY A 193 -8.83 8.67 2.03
CA GLY A 193 -10.13 8.07 2.32
C GLY A 193 -10.92 7.73 1.04
N TRP A 194 -11.82 6.78 1.19
CA TRP A 194 -12.82 6.37 0.20
C TRP A 194 -14.11 6.02 0.94
N ASP A 195 -15.24 6.09 0.26
CA ASP A 195 -16.56 5.89 0.86
C ASP A 195 -17.30 4.67 0.29
N ASP A 196 -16.89 4.19 -0.88
CA ASP A 196 -17.49 3.01 -1.50
C ASP A 196 -16.49 2.24 -2.38
N VAL A 197 -16.83 0.98 -2.68
CA VAL A 197 -16.05 0.12 -3.58
C VAL A 197 -16.96 -0.62 -4.54
N VAL A 198 -16.72 -0.46 -5.83
CA VAL A 198 -17.38 -1.24 -6.88
C VAL A 198 -16.50 -2.45 -7.19
N ILE A 199 -17.03 -3.64 -7.00
CA ILE A 199 -16.31 -4.90 -7.25
C ILE A 199 -16.95 -5.59 -8.45
N GLN A 200 -16.14 -5.88 -9.46
CA GLN A 200 -16.49 -6.67 -10.63
C GLN A 200 -15.73 -8.01 -10.57
N GLY A 201 -16.42 -9.11 -10.84
CA GLY A 201 -15.83 -10.46 -10.73
C GLY A 201 -15.97 -11.06 -9.33
N ASN A 202 -15.10 -12.01 -8.99
CA ASN A 202 -15.17 -12.77 -7.75
C ASN A 202 -13.82 -12.73 -7.00
N VAL A 203 -13.83 -12.13 -5.80
CA VAL A 203 -12.63 -12.00 -4.96
C VAL A 203 -12.14 -13.35 -4.47
N GLU A 204 -13.03 -14.26 -4.10
CA GLU A 204 -12.70 -15.60 -3.59
C GLU A 204 -12.05 -16.49 -4.65
N GLU A 205 -12.34 -16.24 -5.93
CA GLU A 205 -11.76 -16.96 -7.07
C GLU A 205 -10.47 -16.29 -7.61
N ASN A 206 -9.96 -15.26 -6.93
CA ASN A 206 -8.81 -14.47 -7.37
C ASN A 206 -9.00 -13.88 -8.79
N SER A 207 -10.24 -13.55 -9.15
CA SER A 207 -10.61 -13.00 -10.47
C SER A 207 -11.55 -11.81 -10.29
N PHE A 208 -10.98 -10.64 -9.99
CA PHE A 208 -11.75 -9.43 -9.69
C PHE A 208 -11.03 -8.14 -10.10
N ALA A 209 -11.84 -7.08 -10.26
CA ALA A 209 -11.41 -5.68 -10.27
C ALA A 209 -12.24 -4.93 -9.22
N ALA A 210 -11.58 -4.23 -8.31
CA ALA A 210 -12.20 -3.44 -7.24
C ALA A 210 -11.81 -1.97 -7.42
N TYR A 211 -12.78 -1.09 -7.58
CA TYR A 211 -12.63 0.35 -7.79
C TYR A 211 -13.03 1.08 -6.52
N TYR A 212 -12.07 1.70 -5.84
CA TYR A 212 -12.28 2.46 -4.60
C TYR A 212 -12.67 3.88 -4.96
N CYS A 213 -13.82 4.32 -4.48
CA CYS A 213 -14.43 5.56 -4.89
C CYS A 213 -14.57 6.55 -3.72
N LYS A 214 -14.43 7.83 -4.03
CA LYS A 214 -14.79 8.94 -3.15
C LYS A 214 -15.81 9.81 -3.89
N GLY A 215 -17.06 9.73 -3.45
CA GLY A 215 -18.17 10.18 -4.27
C GLY A 215 -18.21 9.42 -5.60
N ASP A 216 -18.19 10.13 -6.72
CA ASP A 216 -18.17 9.52 -8.06
C ASP A 216 -16.75 9.32 -8.63
N THR A 217 -15.71 9.80 -7.93
CA THR A 217 -14.32 9.69 -8.36
C THR A 217 -13.68 8.39 -7.92
N VAL A 218 -13.12 7.62 -8.85
CA VAL A 218 -12.28 6.45 -8.54
C VAL A 218 -10.90 6.93 -8.11
N VAL A 219 -10.52 6.70 -6.85
CA VAL A 219 -9.26 7.14 -6.25
C VAL A 219 -8.17 6.08 -6.28
N ALA A 220 -8.58 4.81 -6.31
CA ALA A 220 -7.66 3.67 -6.42
C ALA A 220 -8.37 2.47 -7.06
N MET A 221 -7.57 1.52 -7.53
CA MET A 221 -8.06 0.28 -8.11
C MET A 221 -7.16 -0.88 -7.69
N ALA A 222 -7.79 -2.02 -7.37
CA ALA A 222 -7.10 -3.28 -7.14
C ALA A 222 -7.64 -4.37 -8.05
N SER A 223 -6.79 -5.29 -8.50
CA SER A 223 -7.23 -6.42 -9.32
C SER A 223 -6.39 -7.68 -9.10
N MET A 224 -7.03 -8.82 -9.35
CA MET A 224 -6.37 -10.13 -9.53
C MET A 224 -6.98 -10.80 -10.77
N GLY A 225 -6.14 -11.43 -11.60
CA GLY A 225 -6.58 -12.16 -12.78
C GLY A 225 -7.31 -11.32 -13.84
N GLN A 226 -7.16 -9.99 -13.84
CA GLN A 226 -7.86 -9.05 -14.71
C GLN A 226 -6.90 -8.16 -15.54
N ASP A 227 -5.72 -8.68 -15.88
CA ASP A 227 -4.78 -7.92 -16.71
C ASP A 227 -5.41 -7.56 -18.09
N PRO A 228 -5.17 -6.33 -18.60
CA PRO A 228 -4.32 -5.24 -18.09
C PRO A 228 -5.10 -4.17 -17.28
N ALA A 229 -6.20 -4.50 -16.61
CA ALA A 229 -7.10 -3.54 -15.97
C ALA A 229 -6.37 -2.52 -15.08
N MET A 230 -5.37 -2.93 -14.27
CA MET A 230 -4.64 -2.03 -13.40
C MET A 230 -3.80 -1.03 -14.19
N VAL A 231 -3.07 -1.49 -15.21
CA VAL A 231 -2.22 -0.61 -16.04
C VAL A 231 -3.07 0.41 -16.80
N GLN A 232 -4.19 -0.05 -17.36
CA GLN A 232 -5.16 0.83 -18.02
C GLN A 232 -5.74 1.87 -17.06
N SER A 233 -6.11 1.45 -15.84
CA SER A 233 -6.62 2.37 -14.82
C SER A 233 -5.59 3.40 -14.39
N ALA A 234 -4.34 2.99 -14.18
CA ALA A 234 -3.26 3.91 -13.80
C ALA A 234 -3.06 5.00 -14.85
N GLU A 235 -3.04 4.64 -16.13
CA GLU A 235 -2.89 5.59 -17.23
C GLU A 235 -4.12 6.51 -17.35
N LEU A 236 -5.33 5.97 -17.25
CA LEU A 236 -6.55 6.78 -17.24
C LEU A 236 -6.59 7.77 -16.07
N MET A 237 -6.14 7.34 -14.87
CA MET A 237 -6.00 8.22 -13.70
C MET A 237 -4.97 9.34 -13.98
N ARG A 238 -3.80 8.99 -14.54
CA ARG A 238 -2.74 9.96 -14.88
C ARG A 238 -3.25 11.04 -15.84
N LEU A 239 -4.08 10.66 -16.80
CA LEU A 239 -4.66 11.55 -17.80
C LEU A 239 -5.93 12.28 -17.36
N GLY A 240 -6.45 12.00 -16.15
CA GLY A 240 -7.72 12.55 -15.68
C GLY A 240 -8.93 12.03 -16.47
N LYS A 241 -8.82 10.84 -17.10
CA LYS A 241 -9.83 10.21 -17.93
C LYS A 241 -10.43 8.94 -17.31
N MET A 242 -10.15 8.67 -16.02
CA MET A 242 -10.70 7.50 -15.33
C MET A 242 -12.23 7.58 -15.30
N PRO A 243 -12.95 6.53 -15.74
CA PRO A 243 -14.40 6.49 -15.67
C PRO A 243 -14.91 6.67 -14.23
N SER A 244 -16.12 7.17 -14.11
CA SER A 244 -16.80 7.43 -12.84
C SER A 244 -17.28 6.15 -12.18
N LYS A 245 -17.56 6.21 -10.87
CA LYS A 245 -18.21 5.14 -10.11
C LYS A 245 -19.48 4.66 -10.80
N ALA A 246 -20.35 5.60 -11.23
CA ALA A 246 -21.61 5.28 -11.88
C ALA A 246 -21.47 4.48 -13.17
N GLU A 247 -20.37 4.65 -13.91
CA GLU A 247 -20.08 3.84 -15.12
C GLU A 247 -19.66 2.41 -14.74
N PHE A 248 -18.83 2.24 -13.73
CA PHE A 248 -18.43 0.91 -13.23
C PHE A 248 -19.61 0.14 -12.62
N GLU A 249 -20.53 0.81 -11.92
CA GLU A 249 -21.78 0.21 -11.41
C GLU A 249 -22.69 -0.30 -12.54
N LYS A 250 -22.62 0.31 -13.72
CA LYS A 250 -23.32 -0.14 -14.94
C LYS A 250 -22.60 -1.28 -15.66
N GLY A 251 -21.46 -1.73 -15.13
CA GLY A 251 -20.69 -2.84 -15.69
C GLY A 251 -19.67 -2.45 -16.74
N LEU A 252 -19.24 -1.18 -16.81
CA LEU A 252 -18.15 -0.77 -17.68
C LEU A 252 -16.89 -1.59 -17.36
N ASP A 253 -16.31 -2.24 -18.37
CA ASP A 253 -15.00 -2.88 -18.28
C ASP A 253 -13.92 -1.86 -18.66
N VAL A 254 -13.06 -1.50 -17.72
CA VAL A 254 -11.99 -0.52 -17.95
C VAL A 254 -11.07 -0.90 -19.13
N ARG A 255 -10.92 -2.20 -19.41
CA ARG A 255 -10.09 -2.72 -20.52
C ARG A 255 -10.63 -2.37 -21.90
N THR A 256 -11.92 -2.02 -21.98
CA THR A 256 -12.59 -1.62 -23.22
C THR A 256 -12.58 -0.11 -23.46
N VAL A 257 -12.14 0.68 -22.48
CA VAL A 257 -11.96 2.12 -22.64
C VAL A 257 -10.85 2.33 -23.66
N GLY A 258 -11.20 2.92 -24.81
CA GLY A 258 -10.39 2.94 -26.02
C GLY A 258 -8.97 3.48 -25.87
N PRO A 259 -8.12 3.32 -26.90
CA PRO A 259 -6.74 3.75 -26.83
C PRO A 259 -6.69 5.24 -26.46
N LEU A 260 -5.85 5.53 -25.49
CA LEU A 260 -5.60 6.90 -25.09
C LEU A 260 -4.86 7.55 -26.25
N GLU A 261 -5.54 8.42 -27.01
CA GLU A 261 -4.85 9.27 -27.99
C GLU A 261 -3.76 10.06 -27.26
N ALA A 262 -2.53 9.88 -27.71
CA ALA A 262 -1.34 10.48 -27.13
C ALA A 262 -1.35 12.02 -27.28
#